data_63ad6aca2dcbab904c88017f343df015
#
_entry.id   63ad6aca2dcbab904c88017f343df015
#
_cell.length_a   1.000
_cell.length_b   1.000
_cell.length_c   1.000
_cell.angle_alpha   90.00
_cell.angle_beta   90.00
_cell.angle_gamma   90.00
#
_symmetry.space_group_name_H-M   'P 1'
#
loop_
_entity.id
_entity.type
_entity.pdbx_description
1 polymer ?
#
loop_
_entity_poly.entity_id
_entity_poly.type
_entity_poly.pdbx_seq_one_letter_code
_entity_poly.pdbx_strand_id
1 'polypeptide(L)'
;HGLGEYMYRHGLKNYGVIVHNADFYATNQRDNAAKQVLAEEYPDLRLCGEVRFENEGEVYRKTRELIKRYPEIEALYISWDGPAIESIEALTELGRTDIAISTGDLDYAVAMNMAKGGMVKALSAQCPFEQGQAIALAAVKSVLGEEVPSFVGVEPITVTPENLLRAWKQVFKEEAGEELTQAFKENPNYVFEK
;
A
#
# COMPACT_ATOMS: atom_id res chain seq x y z
N HIS A 1 3.14 8.77 3.17
CA HIS A 1 2.85 9.16 4.58
C HIS A 1 2.59 7.94 5.48
N GLY A 2 1.65 7.03 5.17
CA GLY A 2 1.23 5.96 6.08
C GLY A 2 2.36 5.12 6.67
N LEU A 3 3.39 4.74 5.89
CA LEU A 3 4.56 4.04 6.42
C LEU A 3 5.36 4.90 7.38
N GLY A 4 5.64 6.15 7.01
CA GLY A 4 6.40 7.07 7.84
C GLY A 4 5.73 7.34 9.19
N GLU A 5 4.42 7.59 9.18
CA GLU A 5 3.63 7.76 10.41
C GLU A 5 3.65 6.50 11.27
N TYR A 6 3.44 5.33 10.66
CA TYR A 6 3.48 4.07 11.41
C TYR A 6 4.85 3.87 12.06
N MET A 7 5.93 4.01 11.31
CA MET A 7 7.30 3.85 11.82
C MET A 7 7.61 4.84 12.96
N TYR A 8 7.23 6.11 12.76
CA TYR A 8 7.44 7.14 13.77
C TYR A 8 6.71 6.83 15.09
N ARG A 9 5.43 6.46 15.01
CA ARG A 9 4.62 6.10 16.18
C ARG A 9 5.15 4.88 16.94
N HIS A 10 5.79 3.94 16.23
CA HIS A 10 6.30 2.69 16.82
C HIS A 10 7.82 2.72 17.08
N GLY A 11 8.48 3.85 16.85
CA GLY A 11 9.92 4.00 17.11
C GLY A 11 10.81 3.22 16.14
N LEU A 12 10.28 2.77 15.00
CA LEU A 12 11.03 2.06 13.96
C LEU A 12 11.92 3.05 13.19
N LYS A 13 13.06 2.59 12.71
CA LYS A 13 14.05 3.47 12.05
C LYS A 13 14.48 2.99 10.67
N ASN A 14 14.51 1.69 10.43
CA ASN A 14 15.13 1.10 9.26
C ASN A 14 14.09 0.57 8.29
N TYR A 15 14.11 1.02 7.04
CA TYR A 15 13.18 0.52 6.05
C TYR A 15 13.87 0.08 4.76
N GLY A 16 13.18 -0.78 4.03
CA GLY A 16 13.52 -1.20 2.68
C GLY A 16 12.45 -0.83 1.68
N VAL A 17 12.79 -0.88 0.41
CA VAL A 17 11.90 -0.54 -0.70
C VAL A 17 11.92 -1.64 -1.75
N ILE A 18 10.73 -2.09 -2.18
CA ILE A 18 10.54 -3.08 -3.25
C ILE A 18 9.63 -2.45 -4.31
N VAL A 19 10.20 -2.09 -5.45
CA VAL A 19 9.49 -1.30 -6.47
C VAL A 19 9.61 -1.93 -7.86
N HIS A 20 8.64 -1.63 -8.69
CA HIS A 20 8.60 -2.12 -10.06
C HIS A 20 9.65 -1.42 -10.93
N ASN A 21 10.25 -2.19 -11.84
CA ASN A 21 11.26 -1.72 -12.79
C ASN A 21 10.68 -1.69 -14.21
N ALA A 22 9.68 -0.87 -14.44
CA ALA A 22 9.15 -0.63 -15.79
C ALA A 22 8.74 0.83 -15.97
N ASP A 23 8.59 1.26 -17.21
CA ASP A 23 8.20 2.63 -17.54
C ASP A 23 6.67 2.80 -17.48
N PHE A 24 6.11 2.59 -16.29
CA PHE A 24 4.70 2.86 -15.99
C PHE A 24 4.58 4.18 -15.23
N TYR A 25 4.13 5.20 -15.93
CA TYR A 25 4.06 6.57 -15.41
C TYR A 25 3.41 6.64 -14.02
N ALA A 26 2.19 6.12 -13.86
CA ALA A 26 1.45 6.22 -12.60
C ALA A 26 2.15 5.50 -11.44
N THR A 27 2.65 4.29 -11.67
CA THR A 27 3.39 3.51 -10.67
C THR A 27 4.67 4.20 -10.27
N ASN A 28 5.46 4.66 -11.26
CA ASN A 28 6.70 5.37 -11.00
C ASN A 28 6.48 6.68 -10.22
N GLN A 29 5.39 7.42 -10.50
CA GLN A 29 5.05 8.62 -9.73
C GLN A 29 4.70 8.28 -8.28
N ARG A 30 3.91 7.23 -8.04
CA ARG A 30 3.58 6.78 -6.68
C ARG A 30 4.83 6.36 -5.90
N ASP A 31 5.67 5.52 -6.50
CA ASP A 31 6.89 5.00 -5.87
C ASP A 31 7.88 6.12 -5.55
N ASN A 32 8.06 7.07 -6.49
CA ASN A 32 8.92 8.22 -6.28
C ASN A 32 8.37 9.15 -5.19
N ALA A 33 7.07 9.43 -5.20
CA ALA A 33 6.43 10.24 -4.17
C ALA A 33 6.55 9.60 -2.78
N ALA A 34 6.36 8.28 -2.67
CA ALA A 34 6.55 7.57 -1.40
C ALA A 34 7.99 7.70 -0.87
N LYS A 35 8.98 7.51 -1.74
CA LYS A 35 10.40 7.68 -1.38
C LYS A 35 10.73 9.12 -1.00
N GLN A 36 10.19 10.08 -1.74
CA GLN A 36 10.40 11.50 -1.46
C GLN A 36 9.83 11.89 -0.09
N VAL A 37 8.58 11.52 0.19
CA VAL A 37 7.95 11.79 1.49
C VAL A 37 8.74 11.17 2.65
N LEU A 38 9.19 9.91 2.51
CA LEU A 38 10.00 9.27 3.54
C LEU A 38 11.32 10.00 3.78
N ALA A 39 11.96 10.49 2.72
CA ALA A 39 13.23 11.22 2.83
C ALA A 39 13.09 12.65 3.38
N GLU A 40 12.04 13.37 2.99
CA GLU A 40 11.87 14.79 3.31
C GLU A 40 11.12 15.03 4.62
N GLU A 41 10.06 14.25 4.87
CA GLU A 41 9.20 14.46 6.05
C GLU A 41 9.60 13.57 7.25
N TYR A 42 10.35 12.48 7.00
CA TYR A 42 10.81 11.56 8.03
C TYR A 42 12.33 11.34 7.96
N PRO A 43 13.15 12.41 8.10
CA PRO A 43 14.61 12.37 7.87
C PRO A 43 15.37 11.47 8.85
N ASP A 44 14.75 11.11 9.97
CA ASP A 44 15.32 10.18 10.95
C ASP A 44 15.17 8.69 10.54
N LEU A 45 14.37 8.41 9.50
CA LEU A 45 14.22 7.07 8.95
C LEU A 45 15.35 6.78 7.96
N ARG A 46 15.89 5.57 8.04
CA ARG A 46 17.02 5.13 7.23
C ARG A 46 16.58 4.13 6.17
N LEU A 47 16.78 4.47 4.92
CA LEU A 47 16.68 3.51 3.82
C LEU A 47 17.89 2.57 3.85
N CYS A 48 17.67 1.29 4.14
CA CYS A 48 18.71 0.25 4.16
C CYS A 48 19.00 -0.28 2.77
N GLY A 49 17.99 -0.49 1.95
CA GLY A 49 18.14 -1.01 0.61
C GLY A 49 16.89 -0.92 -0.25
N GLU A 50 17.10 -0.90 -1.55
CA GLU A 50 16.05 -0.94 -2.57
C GLU A 50 16.29 -2.13 -3.49
N VAL A 51 15.23 -2.87 -3.82
CA VAL A 51 15.23 -3.86 -4.88
C VAL A 51 14.13 -3.54 -5.89
N ARG A 52 14.41 -3.90 -7.14
CA ARG A 52 13.49 -3.67 -8.25
C ARG A 52 13.13 -5.00 -8.89
N PHE A 53 11.85 -5.19 -9.23
CA PHE A 53 11.36 -6.37 -9.92
C PHE A 53 10.75 -5.99 -11.27
N GLU A 54 10.82 -6.89 -12.23
CA GLU A 54 10.18 -6.75 -13.55
C GLU A 54 8.91 -7.59 -13.63
N ASN A 55 8.92 -8.75 -12.96
CA ASN A 55 7.79 -9.67 -12.87
C ASN A 55 7.49 -9.96 -11.41
N GLU A 56 6.21 -10.02 -11.03
CA GLU A 56 5.79 -10.30 -9.66
C GLU A 56 6.41 -11.57 -9.10
N GLY A 57 6.47 -12.65 -9.83
CA GLY A 57 7.11 -13.91 -9.40
C GLY A 57 8.59 -13.81 -8.98
N GLU A 58 9.24 -12.66 -9.18
CA GLU A 58 10.59 -12.41 -8.65
C GLU A 58 10.58 -11.86 -7.22
N VAL A 59 9.46 -11.31 -6.79
CA VAL A 59 9.36 -10.53 -5.55
C VAL A 59 9.66 -11.39 -4.32
N TYR A 60 9.12 -12.59 -4.27
CA TYR A 60 9.42 -13.55 -3.19
C TYR A 60 10.93 -13.73 -2.99
N ARG A 61 11.67 -14.03 -4.07
CA ARG A 61 13.13 -14.20 -4.01
C ARG A 61 13.85 -12.92 -3.63
N LYS A 62 13.48 -11.79 -4.26
CA LYS A 62 14.09 -10.47 -4.03
C LYS A 62 13.87 -9.97 -2.61
N THR A 63 12.70 -10.23 -2.03
CA THR A 63 12.42 -9.94 -0.62
C THR A 63 13.38 -10.70 0.29
N ARG A 64 13.55 -12.01 0.06
CA ARG A 64 14.48 -12.83 0.85
C ARG A 64 15.93 -12.34 0.74
N GLU A 65 16.37 -11.95 -0.45
CA GLU A 65 17.71 -11.40 -0.69
C GLU A 65 17.89 -10.07 0.05
N LEU A 66 16.90 -9.18 -0.02
CA LEU A 66 16.92 -7.88 0.65
C LEU A 66 17.05 -8.04 2.17
N ILE A 67 16.19 -8.88 2.76
CA ILE A 67 16.17 -9.08 4.22
C ILE A 67 17.45 -9.81 4.71
N LYS A 68 17.98 -10.75 3.95
CA LYS A 68 19.26 -11.40 4.28
C LYS A 68 20.43 -10.42 4.25
N ARG A 69 20.41 -9.47 3.33
CA ARG A 69 21.45 -8.46 3.18
C ARG A 69 21.36 -7.35 4.23
N TYR A 70 20.13 -7.00 4.62
CA TYR A 70 19.83 -5.93 5.57
C TYR A 70 18.87 -6.43 6.65
N PRO A 71 19.35 -7.29 7.58
CA PRO A 71 18.53 -7.91 8.60
C PRO A 71 17.93 -6.90 9.59
N GLU A 72 18.48 -5.68 9.64
CA GLU A 72 17.99 -4.58 10.45
C GLU A 72 16.72 -3.91 9.91
N ILE A 73 16.22 -4.27 8.72
CA ILE A 73 14.98 -3.73 8.18
C ILE A 73 13.80 -4.08 9.10
N GLU A 74 13.03 -3.07 9.46
CA GLU A 74 11.86 -3.13 10.34
C GLU A 74 10.56 -2.83 9.60
N ALA A 75 10.66 -2.20 8.41
CA ALA A 75 9.52 -1.87 7.58
C ALA A 75 9.86 -1.96 6.09
N LEU A 76 8.83 -2.20 5.25
CA LEU A 76 8.94 -2.22 3.79
C LEU A 76 7.88 -1.33 3.15
N TYR A 77 8.31 -0.54 2.17
CA TYR A 77 7.42 0.02 1.16
C TYR A 77 7.43 -0.89 -0.07
N ILE A 78 6.25 -1.25 -0.56
CA ILE A 78 6.08 -2.14 -1.71
C ILE A 78 5.08 -1.51 -2.68
N SER A 79 5.37 -1.50 -3.98
CA SER A 79 4.63 -0.73 -5.00
C SER A 79 3.12 -0.96 -5.01
N TRP A 80 2.63 -2.22 -4.91
CA TRP A 80 1.20 -2.57 -4.85
C TRP A 80 0.96 -3.92 -4.16
N ASP A 81 -0.31 -4.28 -4.04
CA ASP A 81 -0.84 -5.42 -3.28
C ASP A 81 -0.28 -6.79 -3.67
N GLY A 82 -0.22 -7.14 -4.96
CA GLY A 82 0.33 -8.43 -5.42
C GLY A 82 1.74 -8.69 -4.90
N PRO A 83 2.74 -7.84 -5.22
CA PRO A 83 4.08 -7.88 -4.64
C PRO A 83 4.11 -7.86 -3.11
N ALA A 84 3.16 -7.19 -2.46
CA ALA A 84 3.08 -7.20 -1.00
C ALA A 84 2.74 -8.60 -0.46
N ILE A 85 1.82 -9.33 -1.09
CA ILE A 85 1.47 -10.70 -0.70
C ILE A 85 2.65 -11.65 -0.91
N GLU A 86 3.36 -11.57 -2.04
CA GLU A 86 4.59 -12.34 -2.28
C GLU A 86 5.67 -12.06 -1.21
N SER A 87 5.78 -10.79 -0.81
CA SER A 87 6.71 -10.40 0.25
C SER A 87 6.31 -10.94 1.62
N ILE A 88 5.01 -10.94 1.95
CA ILE A 88 4.48 -11.50 3.19
C ILE A 88 4.80 -13.00 3.30
N GLU A 89 4.65 -13.75 2.21
CA GLU A 89 5.00 -15.16 2.14
C GLU A 89 6.49 -15.37 2.42
N ALA A 90 7.35 -14.63 1.71
CA ALA A 90 8.79 -14.67 1.87
C ALA A 90 9.25 -14.34 3.32
N LEU A 91 8.64 -13.31 3.92
CA LEU A 91 8.94 -12.89 5.28
C LEU A 91 8.46 -13.90 6.31
N THR A 92 7.29 -14.51 6.10
CA THR A 92 6.74 -15.55 6.97
C THR A 92 7.68 -16.76 7.03
N GLU A 93 8.18 -17.21 5.89
CA GLU A 93 9.14 -18.32 5.82
C GLU A 93 10.51 -17.96 6.44
N LEU A 94 10.90 -16.69 6.42
CA LEU A 94 12.10 -16.20 7.10
C LEU A 94 11.91 -16.02 8.62
N GLY A 95 10.69 -16.17 9.13
CA GLY A 95 10.34 -15.90 10.53
C GLY A 95 10.36 -14.40 10.88
N ARG A 96 10.24 -13.51 9.86
CA ARG A 96 10.28 -12.05 10.01
C ARG A 96 8.88 -11.43 9.91
N THR A 97 7.95 -11.96 10.67
CA THR A 97 6.57 -11.43 10.77
C THR A 97 6.47 -10.13 11.57
N ASP A 98 7.58 -9.66 12.12
CA ASP A 98 7.77 -8.39 12.81
C ASP A 98 7.84 -7.18 11.84
N ILE A 99 8.11 -7.40 10.55
CA ILE A 99 8.29 -6.33 9.56
C ILE A 99 6.93 -5.70 9.20
N ALA A 100 6.83 -4.39 9.35
CA ALA A 100 5.67 -3.62 8.93
C ALA A 100 5.70 -3.38 7.41
N ILE A 101 4.56 -3.50 6.74
CA ILE A 101 4.43 -3.27 5.29
C ILE A 101 3.49 -2.11 5.03
N SER A 102 3.90 -1.22 4.12
CA SER A 102 3.00 -0.29 3.44
C SER A 102 3.03 -0.54 1.95
N THR A 103 1.85 -0.49 1.31
CA THR A 103 1.71 -0.82 -0.11
C THR A 103 0.72 0.10 -0.82
N GLY A 104 0.57 -0.05 -2.12
CA GLY A 104 -0.51 0.52 -2.91
C GLY A 104 -1.67 -0.47 -3.07
N ASP A 105 -2.78 0.07 -3.46
CA ASP A 105 -4.01 -0.62 -3.82
C ASP A 105 -4.67 -1.42 -2.66
N LEU A 106 -5.98 -1.36 -2.62
CA LEU A 106 -6.79 -2.09 -1.65
C LEU A 106 -7.46 -3.26 -2.37
N ASP A 107 -7.04 -4.47 -2.03
CA ASP A 107 -7.71 -5.70 -2.44
C ASP A 107 -8.09 -6.56 -1.24
N TYR A 108 -8.72 -7.69 -1.49
CA TYR A 108 -9.19 -8.58 -0.43
C TYR A 108 -8.04 -9.20 0.37
N ALA A 109 -6.92 -9.57 -0.26
CA ALA A 109 -5.83 -10.26 0.40
C ALA A 109 -5.07 -9.34 1.37
N VAL A 110 -4.73 -8.12 0.94
CA VAL A 110 -4.09 -7.13 1.82
C VAL A 110 -5.05 -6.62 2.89
N ALA A 111 -6.34 -6.44 2.57
CA ALA A 111 -7.36 -6.07 3.55
C ALA A 111 -7.50 -7.14 4.64
N MET A 112 -7.53 -8.42 4.26
CA MET A 112 -7.62 -9.53 5.20
C MET A 112 -6.36 -9.66 6.06
N ASN A 113 -5.16 -9.44 5.47
CA ASN A 113 -3.92 -9.40 6.24
C ASN A 113 -3.96 -8.28 7.29
N MET A 114 -4.40 -7.07 6.89
CA MET A 114 -4.55 -5.93 7.80
C MET A 114 -5.60 -6.22 8.89
N ALA A 115 -6.78 -6.73 8.52
CA ALA A 115 -7.86 -7.06 9.46
C ALA A 115 -7.42 -8.06 10.54
N LYS A 116 -6.62 -9.04 10.16
CA LYS A 116 -6.06 -10.05 11.11
C LYS A 116 -4.88 -9.53 11.95
N GLY A 117 -4.50 -8.26 11.81
CA GLY A 117 -3.33 -7.70 12.52
C GLY A 117 -1.98 -8.12 11.93
N GLY A 118 -1.97 -8.56 10.67
CA GLY A 118 -0.79 -9.00 9.96
C GLY A 118 0.24 -7.90 9.70
N MET A 119 1.11 -8.11 8.73
CA MET A 119 2.23 -7.20 8.44
C MET A 119 1.81 -5.90 7.75
N VAL A 120 0.69 -5.87 6.99
CA VAL A 120 0.21 -4.66 6.32
C VAL A 120 -0.34 -3.68 7.36
N LYS A 121 0.28 -2.50 7.47
CA LYS A 121 -0.05 -1.47 8.46
C LYS A 121 -0.61 -0.20 7.85
N ALA A 122 -0.32 0.05 6.58
CA ALA A 122 -0.88 1.16 5.83
C ALA A 122 -0.92 0.81 4.34
N LEU A 123 -1.85 1.38 3.61
CA LEU A 123 -1.86 1.35 2.16
C LEU A 123 -2.50 2.60 1.56
N SER A 124 -2.21 2.84 0.29
CA SER A 124 -2.83 3.90 -0.49
C SER A 124 -3.82 3.27 -1.47
N ALA A 125 -5.11 3.37 -1.15
CA ALA A 125 -6.18 2.83 -1.99
C ALA A 125 -6.52 3.79 -3.13
N GLN A 126 -6.53 3.31 -4.35
CA GLN A 126 -7.12 4.01 -5.48
C GLN A 126 -8.64 4.03 -5.36
N CYS A 127 -9.26 5.03 -5.99
CA CYS A 127 -10.72 5.17 -6.06
C CYS A 127 -11.20 4.86 -7.49
N PRO A 128 -11.29 3.58 -7.90
CA PRO A 128 -11.55 3.19 -9.28
C PRO A 128 -12.93 3.66 -9.78
N PHE A 129 -13.92 3.75 -8.90
CA PHE A 129 -15.24 4.27 -9.26
C PHE A 129 -15.17 5.74 -9.67
N GLU A 130 -14.51 6.58 -8.89
CA GLU A 130 -14.31 8.01 -9.18
C GLU A 130 -13.44 8.20 -10.42
N GLN A 131 -12.42 7.36 -10.62
CA GLN A 131 -11.60 7.35 -11.82
C GLN A 131 -12.46 7.04 -13.06
N GLY A 132 -13.31 6.01 -12.99
CA GLY A 132 -14.24 5.66 -14.06
C GLY A 132 -15.22 6.77 -14.38
N GLN A 133 -15.78 7.44 -13.37
CA GLN A 133 -16.66 8.60 -13.56
C GLN A 133 -15.92 9.76 -14.23
N ALA A 134 -14.71 10.07 -13.80
CA ALA A 134 -13.90 11.14 -14.40
C ALA A 134 -13.61 10.87 -15.87
N ILE A 135 -13.24 9.63 -16.22
CA ILE A 135 -13.00 9.20 -17.61
C ILE A 135 -14.28 9.33 -18.44
N ALA A 136 -15.41 8.84 -17.94
CA ALA A 136 -16.69 8.91 -18.65
C ALA A 136 -17.10 10.36 -18.90
N LEU A 137 -16.98 11.23 -17.89
CA LEU A 137 -17.29 12.66 -18.02
C LEU A 137 -16.38 13.35 -19.04
N ALA A 138 -15.08 13.08 -19.00
CA ALA A 138 -14.13 13.62 -19.96
C ALA A 138 -14.46 13.18 -21.38
N ALA A 139 -14.82 11.92 -21.58
CA ALA A 139 -15.22 11.40 -22.90
C ALA A 139 -16.48 12.08 -23.44
N VAL A 140 -17.52 12.23 -22.60
CA VAL A 140 -18.77 12.92 -22.98
C VAL A 140 -18.50 14.39 -23.37
N LYS A 141 -17.75 15.11 -22.56
CA LYS A 141 -17.39 16.52 -22.86
C LYS A 141 -16.63 16.63 -24.17
N SER A 142 -15.65 15.76 -24.41
CA SER A 142 -14.89 15.74 -25.65
C SER A 142 -15.79 15.51 -26.88
N VAL A 143 -16.75 14.58 -26.81
CA VAL A 143 -17.72 14.34 -27.89
C VAL A 143 -18.61 15.53 -28.15
N LEU A 144 -18.97 16.30 -27.11
CA LEU A 144 -19.78 17.52 -27.24
C LEU A 144 -18.98 18.74 -27.71
N GLY A 145 -17.66 18.60 -27.90
CA GLY A 145 -16.78 19.71 -28.29
C GLY A 145 -16.49 20.68 -27.14
N GLU A 146 -16.74 20.28 -25.89
CA GLU A 146 -16.38 21.03 -24.70
C GLU A 146 -14.92 20.88 -24.37
N GLU A 147 -14.36 21.87 -23.67
CA GLU A 147 -12.98 21.81 -23.18
C GLU A 147 -12.83 20.72 -22.09
N VAL A 148 -11.81 19.88 -22.23
CA VAL A 148 -11.49 18.82 -21.29
C VAL A 148 -10.10 19.08 -20.71
N PRO A 149 -9.90 18.98 -19.38
CA PRO A 149 -8.58 19.10 -18.78
C PRO A 149 -7.61 18.04 -19.37
N SER A 150 -6.35 18.42 -19.58
CA SER A 150 -5.30 17.50 -20.03
C SER A 150 -4.92 16.45 -19.00
N PHE A 151 -5.26 16.68 -17.72
CA PHE A 151 -5.01 15.79 -16.60
C PHE A 151 -6.12 15.92 -15.56
N VAL A 152 -6.58 14.78 -15.05
CA VAL A 152 -7.51 14.69 -13.91
C VAL A 152 -6.93 13.74 -12.89
N GLY A 153 -6.57 14.25 -11.73
CA GLY A 153 -6.14 13.44 -10.58
C GLY A 153 -7.34 13.09 -9.70
N VAL A 154 -7.43 11.85 -9.28
CA VAL A 154 -8.35 11.39 -8.23
C VAL A 154 -7.52 11.11 -6.98
N GLU A 155 -7.89 11.75 -5.87
CA GLU A 155 -7.17 11.62 -4.61
C GLU A 155 -7.32 10.20 -4.05
N PRO A 156 -6.21 9.51 -3.71
CA PRO A 156 -6.27 8.21 -3.09
C PRO A 156 -6.64 8.31 -1.61
N ILE A 157 -7.10 7.19 -1.05
CA ILE A 157 -7.42 7.08 0.37
C ILE A 157 -6.27 6.38 1.10
N THR A 158 -5.73 7.01 2.14
CA THR A 158 -4.84 6.31 3.07
C THR A 158 -5.67 5.38 3.94
N VAL A 159 -5.37 4.08 3.86
CA VAL A 159 -6.02 3.03 4.62
C VAL A 159 -5.07 2.52 5.69
N THR A 160 -5.57 2.47 6.90
CA THR A 160 -4.92 1.89 8.07
C THR A 160 -5.88 0.92 8.74
N PRO A 161 -5.43 0.12 9.70
CA PRO A 161 -6.34 -0.76 10.44
C PRO A 161 -7.56 -0.04 11.02
N GLU A 162 -7.41 1.21 11.47
CA GLU A 162 -8.46 1.96 12.14
C GLU A 162 -9.61 2.35 11.20
N ASN A 163 -9.33 2.53 9.91
CA ASN A 163 -10.34 2.97 8.95
C ASN A 163 -10.68 1.92 7.87
N LEU A 164 -10.15 0.70 7.98
CA LEU A 164 -10.23 -0.33 6.94
C LEU A 164 -11.65 -0.56 6.38
N LEU A 165 -12.63 -0.82 7.24
CA LEU A 165 -14.00 -1.13 6.78
C LEU A 165 -14.68 0.09 6.15
N ARG A 166 -14.43 1.28 6.68
CA ARG A 166 -14.92 2.53 6.11
C ARG A 166 -14.29 2.80 4.74
N ALA A 167 -12.97 2.59 4.62
CA ALA A 167 -12.25 2.74 3.36
C ALA A 167 -12.72 1.72 2.32
N TRP A 168 -12.96 0.46 2.72
CA TRP A 168 -13.53 -0.57 1.86
C TRP A 168 -14.84 -0.08 1.22
N LYS A 169 -15.79 0.34 2.06
CA LYS A 169 -17.07 0.88 1.59
C LYS A 169 -16.90 2.09 0.68
N GLN A 170 -15.96 2.96 0.99
CA GLN A 170 -15.69 4.17 0.19
C GLN A 170 -15.09 3.81 -1.18
N VAL A 171 -14.19 2.84 -1.25
CA VAL A 171 -13.53 2.43 -2.50
C VAL A 171 -14.46 1.61 -3.39
N PHE A 172 -15.12 0.59 -2.82
CA PHE A 172 -15.92 -0.38 -3.59
C PHE A 172 -17.41 -0.03 -3.69
N LYS A 173 -17.88 0.99 -2.94
CA LYS A 173 -19.30 1.40 -2.85
C LYS A 173 -20.22 0.31 -2.27
N GLU A 174 -19.62 -0.64 -1.58
CA GLU A 174 -20.34 -1.75 -0.93
C GLU A 174 -19.74 -2.04 0.46
N GLU A 175 -20.51 -2.66 1.32
CA GLU A 175 -20.02 -3.10 2.63
C GLU A 175 -19.01 -4.23 2.47
N ALA A 176 -18.04 -4.28 3.37
CA ALA A 176 -17.11 -5.40 3.43
C ALA A 176 -17.85 -6.73 3.68
N GLY A 177 -17.42 -7.78 2.99
CA GLY A 177 -17.97 -9.11 3.16
C GLY A 177 -17.88 -9.62 4.62
N GLU A 178 -18.71 -10.62 4.95
CA GLU A 178 -18.81 -11.15 6.31
C GLU A 178 -17.46 -11.61 6.86
N GLU A 179 -16.65 -12.31 6.04
CA GLU A 179 -15.36 -12.85 6.47
C GLU A 179 -14.37 -11.73 6.86
N LEU A 180 -14.26 -10.68 6.03
CA LEU A 180 -13.40 -9.53 6.32
C LEU A 180 -13.88 -8.78 7.56
N THR A 181 -15.19 -8.57 7.68
CA THR A 181 -15.79 -7.91 8.83
C THR A 181 -15.56 -8.70 10.13
N GLN A 182 -15.68 -10.02 10.07
CA GLN A 182 -15.44 -10.89 11.21
C GLN A 182 -13.97 -10.88 11.63
N ALA A 183 -13.03 -11.03 10.68
CA ALA A 183 -11.60 -10.97 10.94
C ALA A 183 -11.21 -9.64 11.61
N PHE A 184 -11.79 -8.53 11.15
CA PHE A 184 -11.57 -7.22 11.75
C PHE A 184 -12.09 -7.14 13.20
N LYS A 185 -13.28 -7.66 13.47
CA LYS A 185 -13.89 -7.65 14.82
C LYS A 185 -13.17 -8.55 15.82
N GLU A 186 -12.60 -9.65 15.35
CA GLU A 186 -11.88 -10.61 16.20
C GLU A 186 -10.46 -10.16 16.54
N ASN A 187 -9.93 -9.12 15.86
CA ASN A 187 -8.59 -8.64 16.13
C ASN A 187 -8.54 -7.83 17.42
N PRO A 188 -7.85 -8.33 18.47
CA PRO A 188 -7.82 -7.68 19.78
C PRO A 188 -7.03 -6.36 19.79
N ASN A 189 -6.26 -6.10 18.73
CA ASN A 189 -5.44 -4.89 18.64
C ASN A 189 -6.24 -3.67 18.14
N TYR A 190 -7.46 -3.87 17.66
CA TYR A 190 -8.28 -2.77 17.14
C TYR A 190 -9.39 -2.42 18.11
N VAL A 191 -9.27 -1.25 18.71
CA VAL A 191 -10.34 -0.66 19.52
C VAL A 191 -11.33 -0.04 18.54
N PHE A 192 -12.54 -0.56 18.52
CA PHE A 192 -13.64 0.03 17.74
C PHE A 192 -13.91 1.45 18.25
N GLU A 193 -13.87 2.43 17.35
CA GLU A 193 -14.56 3.70 17.63
C GLU A 193 -16.05 3.40 17.81
N LYS A 194 -16.55 3.65 19.00
CA LYS A 194 -17.97 3.50 19.35
C LYS A 194 -18.78 4.66 18.77
#